data_ebb48cf4d3a40d992c5491f4b4e21a06
#
_entry.id   ebb48cf4d3a40d992c5491f4b4e21a06
#
_cell.length_a   1.000
_cell.length_b   1.000
_cell.length_c   1.000
_cell.angle_alpha   90.00
_cell.angle_beta   90.00
_cell.angle_gamma   90.00
#
_symmetry.space_group_name_H-M   'P 1'
#
loop_
_entity.id
_entity.type
_entity.pdbx_description
1 polymer ?
#
loop_
_entity_poly.entity_id
_entity_poly.type
_entity_poly.pdbx_seq_one_letter_code
_entity_poly.pdbx_strand_id
1 'polypeptide(L)'
;MADKLLENNELARKNACEVYELARRITAEIHAEHHRPAIRFTLELGEPGIFESKAGGTPYLPHDMSWPLDSKGGALGLLAQVNCGSLGGLPDFPTAGLLQFFIGWDDVCGMSFDDQTAQTGFRVLYHETVDSTVTAEEV
;
A
#
# COMPACT_ATOMS: atom_id res chain seq x y z
N MET A 1 13.63 -52.31 -9.23
CA MET A 1 13.94 -50.92 -9.61
C MET A 1 12.72 -50.00 -9.44
N ALA A 2 11.52 -50.41 -9.82
CA ALA A 2 10.26 -49.66 -9.64
C ALA A 2 9.89 -49.40 -8.17
N ASP A 3 10.06 -50.39 -7.30
CA ASP A 3 9.71 -50.31 -5.87
C ASP A 3 10.52 -49.21 -5.15
N LYS A 4 11.80 -49.09 -5.46
CA LYS A 4 12.68 -48.11 -4.86
C LYS A 4 12.35 -46.66 -5.31
N LEU A 5 11.79 -46.52 -6.50
CA LEU A 5 11.27 -45.22 -7.00
C LEU A 5 9.96 -44.84 -6.32
N LEU A 6 9.10 -45.79 -6.01
CA LEU A 6 7.85 -45.59 -5.28
C LEU A 6 8.13 -45.18 -3.83
N GLU A 7 9.01 -45.87 -3.14
CA GLU A 7 9.43 -45.56 -1.77
C GLU A 7 10.05 -44.15 -1.68
N ASN A 8 10.90 -43.77 -2.63
CA ASN A 8 11.48 -42.41 -2.67
C ASN A 8 10.42 -41.32 -2.90
N ASN A 9 9.41 -41.57 -3.73
CA ASN A 9 8.31 -40.67 -3.96
C ASN A 9 7.40 -40.49 -2.73
N GLU A 10 7.13 -41.60 -2.01
CA GLU A 10 6.35 -41.52 -0.77
C GLU A 10 7.08 -40.79 0.33
N LEU A 11 8.39 -41.04 0.50
CA LEU A 11 9.22 -40.29 1.44
C LEU A 11 9.30 -38.80 1.10
N ALA A 12 9.44 -38.44 -0.17
CA ALA A 12 9.46 -37.07 -0.62
C ALA A 12 8.12 -36.36 -0.34
N ARG A 13 6.99 -37.01 -0.57
CA ARG A 13 5.66 -36.49 -0.24
C ARG A 13 5.45 -36.29 1.25
N LYS A 14 5.90 -37.26 2.06
CA LYS A 14 5.84 -37.19 3.52
C LYS A 14 6.64 -35.98 4.04
N ASN A 15 7.88 -35.84 3.58
CA ASN A 15 8.74 -34.71 3.97
C ASN A 15 8.14 -33.36 3.54
N ALA A 16 7.55 -33.26 2.35
CA ALA A 16 6.87 -32.06 1.89
C ALA A 16 5.65 -31.71 2.77
N CYS A 17 4.88 -32.70 3.18
CA CYS A 17 3.74 -32.52 4.09
C CYS A 17 4.20 -32.02 5.47
N GLU A 18 5.25 -32.61 6.05
CA GLU A 18 5.82 -32.21 7.34
C GLU A 18 6.35 -30.76 7.30
N VAL A 19 7.04 -30.39 6.23
CA VAL A 19 7.51 -29.02 6.01
C VAL A 19 6.34 -28.04 5.90
N TYR A 20 5.28 -28.40 5.17
CA TYR A 20 4.09 -27.56 5.04
C TYR A 20 3.37 -27.35 6.37
N GLU A 21 3.18 -28.40 7.16
CA GLU A 21 2.56 -28.30 8.49
C GLU A 21 3.42 -27.49 9.46
N LEU A 22 4.74 -27.65 9.40
CA LEU A 22 5.66 -26.81 10.19
C LEU A 22 5.55 -25.34 9.78
N ALA A 23 5.54 -25.02 8.49
CA ALA A 23 5.40 -23.66 7.99
C ALA A 23 4.06 -23.04 8.43
N ARG A 24 2.94 -23.78 8.34
CA ARG A 24 1.63 -23.31 8.83
C ARG A 24 1.65 -22.98 10.32
N ARG A 25 2.27 -23.86 11.13
CA ARG A 25 2.36 -23.63 12.58
C ARG A 25 3.17 -22.39 12.90
N ILE A 26 4.36 -22.24 12.30
CA ILE A 26 5.21 -21.06 12.49
C ILE A 26 4.47 -19.78 12.05
N THR A 27 3.80 -19.82 10.89
CA THR A 27 3.01 -18.66 10.43
C THR A 27 1.88 -18.32 11.39
N ALA A 28 1.19 -19.31 11.94
CA ALA A 28 0.13 -19.07 12.93
C ALA A 28 0.67 -18.48 14.24
N GLU A 29 1.81 -18.96 14.72
CA GLU A 29 2.50 -18.42 15.90
C GLU A 29 2.92 -16.95 15.68
N ILE A 30 3.55 -16.65 14.53
CA ILE A 30 3.92 -15.28 14.15
C ILE A 30 2.68 -14.38 14.09
N HIS A 31 1.60 -14.83 13.47
CA HIS A 31 0.36 -14.06 13.40
C HIS A 31 -0.26 -13.81 14.77
N ALA A 32 -0.22 -14.79 15.67
CA ALA A 32 -0.76 -14.63 17.03
C ALA A 32 0.04 -13.62 17.86
N GLU A 33 1.36 -13.61 17.73
CA GLU A 33 2.25 -12.70 18.47
C GLU A 33 2.31 -11.29 17.89
N HIS A 34 2.15 -11.15 16.56
CA HIS A 34 2.32 -9.90 15.82
C HIS A 34 1.02 -9.40 15.17
N HIS A 35 -0.14 -9.84 15.68
CA HIS A 35 -1.43 -9.35 15.19
C HIS A 35 -1.55 -7.84 15.38
N ARG A 36 -1.81 -7.13 14.28
CA ARG A 36 -2.10 -5.69 14.30
C ARG A 36 -3.46 -5.44 13.66
N PRO A 37 -4.24 -4.50 14.19
CA PRO A 37 -5.45 -4.04 13.53
C PRO A 37 -5.13 -3.54 12.11
N ALA A 38 -5.99 -3.86 11.16
CA ALA A 38 -5.85 -3.43 9.77
C ALA A 38 -7.22 -3.07 9.19
N ILE A 39 -7.23 -2.09 8.29
CA ILE A 39 -8.41 -1.74 7.52
C ILE A 39 -8.25 -2.32 6.12
N ARG A 40 -9.28 -3.01 5.67
CA ARG A 40 -9.36 -3.50 4.29
C ARG A 40 -10.10 -2.49 3.43
N PHE A 41 -9.50 -2.10 2.32
CA PHE A 41 -10.14 -1.30 1.30
C PHE A 41 -10.81 -2.20 0.27
N THR A 42 -12.01 -1.81 -0.17
CA THR A 42 -12.68 -2.37 -1.34
C THR A 42 -12.75 -1.27 -2.38
N LEU A 43 -12.31 -1.56 -3.61
CA LEU A 43 -12.35 -0.62 -4.72
C LEU A 43 -13.66 -0.81 -5.49
N GLU A 44 -14.36 0.29 -5.72
CA GLU A 44 -15.56 0.36 -6.54
C GLU A 44 -15.34 1.41 -7.64
N LEU A 45 -15.96 1.20 -8.80
CA LEU A 45 -15.93 2.19 -9.87
C LEU A 45 -16.84 3.35 -9.47
N GLY A 46 -16.34 4.58 -9.62
CA GLY A 46 -17.09 5.79 -9.28
C GLY A 46 -16.30 7.06 -9.57
N GLU A 47 -16.91 8.18 -9.28
CA GLU A 47 -16.32 9.51 -9.41
C GLU A 47 -16.20 10.14 -8.01
N PRO A 48 -15.22 9.77 -7.21
CA PRO A 48 -15.05 10.27 -5.85
C PRO A 48 -14.70 11.76 -5.85
N GLY A 49 -15.24 12.50 -4.89
CA GLY A 49 -14.92 13.89 -4.67
C GLY A 49 -13.44 14.12 -4.31
N ILE A 50 -13.00 15.38 -4.35
CA ILE A 50 -11.58 15.74 -4.14
C ILE A 50 -11.07 15.37 -2.75
N PHE A 51 -11.94 15.30 -1.74
CA PHE A 51 -11.60 14.98 -0.35
C PHE A 51 -11.85 13.53 0.04
N GLU A 52 -12.34 12.71 -0.87
CA GLU A 52 -12.69 11.32 -0.58
C GLU A 52 -11.49 10.37 -0.77
N SER A 53 -11.59 9.20 -0.12
CA SER A 53 -10.65 8.10 -0.37
C SER A 53 -10.83 7.57 -1.78
N LYS A 54 -9.71 7.39 -2.51
CA LYS A 54 -9.74 6.98 -3.92
C LYS A 54 -8.43 6.31 -4.35
N ALA A 55 -8.49 5.59 -5.45
CA ALA A 55 -7.32 5.13 -6.20
C ALA A 55 -7.28 5.88 -7.54
N GLY A 56 -6.18 6.60 -7.79
CA GLY A 56 -6.01 7.45 -8.96
C GLY A 56 -6.92 8.70 -8.96
N GLY A 57 -7.10 9.28 -10.14
CA GLY A 57 -7.91 10.49 -10.33
C GLY A 57 -7.26 11.78 -9.82
N THR A 58 -8.06 12.82 -9.63
CA THR A 58 -7.59 14.15 -9.17
C THR A 58 -7.37 14.14 -7.66
N PRO A 59 -6.13 14.39 -7.15
CA PRO A 59 -5.85 14.49 -5.72
C PRO A 59 -6.41 15.79 -5.12
N TYR A 60 -6.46 15.87 -3.81
CA TYR A 60 -6.47 17.14 -3.11
C TYR A 60 -5.06 17.74 -3.13
N LEU A 61 -4.91 19.01 -3.50
CA LEU A 61 -3.68 19.77 -3.30
C LEU A 61 -4.04 21.14 -2.71
N PRO A 62 -3.37 21.58 -1.62
CA PRO A 62 -3.56 22.94 -1.10
C PRO A 62 -3.18 24.00 -2.15
N HIS A 63 -3.79 25.18 -2.09
CA HIS A 63 -3.54 26.29 -3.04
C HIS A 63 -2.05 26.69 -3.16
N ASP A 64 -1.26 26.49 -2.11
CA ASP A 64 0.16 26.82 -2.06
C ASP A 64 1.08 25.66 -2.45
N MET A 65 0.51 24.50 -2.84
CA MET A 65 1.25 23.31 -3.21
C MET A 65 1.24 23.08 -4.71
N SER A 66 2.41 22.92 -5.29
CA SER A 66 2.56 22.45 -6.67
C SER A 66 2.41 20.95 -6.78
N TRP A 67 2.09 20.47 -7.99
CA TRP A 67 2.00 19.04 -8.30
C TRP A 67 3.28 18.31 -7.89
N PRO A 68 3.19 17.14 -7.21
CA PRO A 68 4.35 16.37 -6.79
C PRO A 68 5.20 15.88 -7.96
N LEU A 69 6.51 16.14 -7.88
CA LEU A 69 7.48 15.75 -8.88
C LEU A 69 8.48 14.75 -8.30
N ASP A 70 9.04 13.91 -9.16
CA ASP A 70 10.20 13.09 -8.84
C ASP A 70 11.49 13.94 -8.74
N SER A 71 12.62 13.31 -8.39
CA SER A 71 13.91 13.99 -8.27
C SER A 71 14.47 14.51 -9.60
N LYS A 72 13.90 14.12 -10.73
CA LYS A 72 14.28 14.54 -12.09
C LYS A 72 13.32 15.57 -12.67
N GLY A 73 12.28 15.97 -11.92
CA GLY A 73 11.26 16.91 -12.36
C GLY A 73 10.10 16.27 -13.14
N GLY A 74 10.02 14.95 -13.19
CA GLY A 74 8.90 14.22 -13.78
C GLY A 74 7.67 14.24 -12.86
N ALA A 75 6.48 14.47 -13.43
CA ALA A 75 5.23 14.47 -12.67
C ALA A 75 4.90 13.06 -12.15
N LEU A 76 4.62 12.95 -10.86
CA LEU A 76 4.17 11.72 -10.24
C LEU A 76 2.66 11.52 -10.43
N GLY A 77 2.23 10.27 -10.47
CA GLY A 77 0.81 9.93 -10.53
C GLY A 77 0.24 9.63 -9.15
N LEU A 78 -0.99 10.03 -8.88
CA LEU A 78 -1.68 9.61 -7.66
C LEU A 78 -1.97 8.11 -7.73
N LEU A 79 -1.38 7.34 -6.83
CA LEU A 79 -1.73 5.92 -6.61
C LEU A 79 -3.00 5.82 -5.78
N ALA A 80 -3.00 6.48 -4.63
CA ALA A 80 -4.12 6.44 -3.70
C ALA A 80 -4.17 7.70 -2.82
N GLN A 81 -5.37 8.09 -2.47
CA GLN A 81 -5.69 9.06 -1.44
C GLN A 81 -6.58 8.41 -0.39
N VAL A 82 -6.29 8.61 0.87
CA VAL A 82 -7.03 8.05 2.00
C VAL A 82 -7.50 9.19 2.90
N ASN A 83 -8.80 9.31 3.08
CA ASN A 83 -9.38 10.19 4.09
C ASN A 83 -9.32 9.48 5.45
N CYS A 84 -8.42 9.93 6.31
CA CYS A 84 -8.16 9.30 7.61
C CYS A 84 -9.37 9.37 8.54
N GLY A 85 -10.22 10.39 8.39
CA GLY A 85 -11.46 10.53 9.17
C GLY A 85 -12.49 9.44 8.90
N SER A 86 -12.41 8.76 7.75
CA SER A 86 -13.32 7.68 7.37
C SER A 86 -12.87 6.29 7.86
N LEU A 87 -11.69 6.16 8.48
CA LEU A 87 -11.08 4.86 8.79
C LEU A 87 -11.56 4.22 10.10
N GLY A 88 -12.42 4.86 10.86
CA GLY A 88 -12.96 4.30 12.11
C GLY A 88 -11.94 4.13 13.25
N GLY A 89 -10.74 4.70 13.11
CA GLY A 89 -9.70 4.71 14.13
C GLY A 89 -8.83 3.44 14.16
N LEU A 90 -7.65 3.51 13.54
CA LEU A 90 -6.55 2.56 13.78
C LEU A 90 -5.70 3.08 14.94
N PRO A 91 -5.24 2.23 15.86
CA PRO A 91 -4.26 2.62 16.87
C PRO A 91 -3.03 3.24 16.21
N ASP A 92 -2.53 4.33 16.78
CA ASP A 92 -1.33 5.05 16.32
C ASP A 92 -1.40 5.58 14.88
N PHE A 93 -2.60 5.70 14.30
CA PHE A 93 -2.81 6.24 12.97
C PHE A 93 -3.62 7.55 13.02
N PRO A 94 -3.39 8.51 12.12
CA PRO A 94 -4.16 9.75 12.09
C PRO A 94 -5.67 9.52 12.01
N THR A 95 -6.44 10.28 12.79
CA THR A 95 -7.91 10.19 12.82
C THR A 95 -8.60 11.27 11.96
N ALA A 96 -7.82 12.16 11.33
CA ALA A 96 -8.29 13.21 10.46
C ALA A 96 -7.27 13.48 9.35
N GLY A 97 -7.63 14.31 8.37
CA GLY A 97 -6.76 14.67 7.28
C GLY A 97 -6.74 13.69 6.11
N LEU A 98 -5.89 13.98 5.13
CA LEU A 98 -5.72 13.19 3.91
C LEU A 98 -4.30 12.65 3.82
N LEU A 99 -4.16 11.36 3.62
CA LEU A 99 -2.91 10.68 3.33
C LEU A 99 -2.88 10.31 1.86
N GLN A 100 -1.81 10.70 1.15
CA GLN A 100 -1.68 10.52 -0.29
C GLN A 100 -0.40 9.79 -0.63
N PHE A 101 -0.48 8.93 -1.65
CA PHE A 101 0.64 8.18 -2.21
C PHE A 101 0.75 8.50 -3.69
N PHE A 102 1.87 9.12 -4.06
CA PHE A 102 2.21 9.41 -5.45
C PHE A 102 3.38 8.53 -5.88
N ILE A 103 3.33 8.03 -7.10
CA ILE A 103 4.34 7.10 -7.65
C ILE A 103 4.82 7.57 -9.02
N GLY A 104 6.07 7.18 -9.35
CA GLY A 104 6.62 7.33 -10.70
C GLY A 104 6.01 6.35 -11.69
N TRP A 105 6.14 6.68 -12.98
CA TRP A 105 5.61 5.89 -14.10
C TRP A 105 6.64 4.89 -14.66
N ASP A 106 7.61 4.47 -13.83
CA ASP A 106 8.58 3.44 -14.18
C ASP A 106 8.13 2.05 -13.71
N ASP A 107 8.88 1.01 -14.11
CA ASP A 107 8.57 -0.39 -13.81
C ASP A 107 8.62 -0.74 -12.31
N VAL A 108 9.19 0.15 -11.50
CA VAL A 108 9.33 -0.02 -10.05
C VAL A 108 8.54 1.02 -9.26
N CYS A 109 7.63 1.75 -9.93
CA CYS A 109 6.77 2.76 -9.29
C CYS A 109 7.53 3.84 -8.51
N GLY A 110 8.73 4.19 -8.97
CA GLY A 110 9.60 5.20 -8.36
C GLY A 110 10.43 4.71 -7.17
N MET A 111 10.44 3.41 -6.87
CA MET A 111 11.23 2.86 -5.76
C MET A 111 12.72 2.91 -6.08
N SER A 112 13.52 3.30 -5.08
CA SER A 112 14.99 3.17 -5.11
C SER A 112 15.42 1.84 -4.50
N PHE A 113 16.30 1.09 -5.18
CA PHE A 113 16.88 -0.14 -4.63
C PHE A 113 18.03 0.14 -3.66
N ASP A 114 18.67 1.31 -3.76
CA ASP A 114 19.78 1.71 -2.90
C ASP A 114 19.27 2.23 -1.54
N ASP A 115 18.19 3.01 -1.56
CA ASP A 115 17.53 3.53 -0.37
C ASP A 115 16.01 3.56 -0.58
N GLN A 116 15.32 2.57 -0.02
CA GLN A 116 13.86 2.41 -0.14
C GLN A 116 13.07 3.48 0.62
N THR A 117 13.70 4.24 1.50
CA THR A 117 13.07 5.33 2.25
C THR A 117 13.22 6.68 1.54
N ALA A 118 14.17 6.79 0.60
CA ALA A 118 14.39 8.00 -0.17
C ALA A 118 13.23 8.22 -1.16
N GLN A 119 12.46 9.27 -0.95
CA GLN A 119 11.34 9.64 -1.82
C GLN A 119 11.83 10.32 -3.12
N THR A 120 12.68 9.64 -3.87
CA THR A 120 13.26 10.16 -5.13
C THR A 120 12.30 10.03 -6.31
N GLY A 121 11.56 8.93 -6.39
CA GLY A 121 10.61 8.63 -7.45
C GLY A 121 9.18 8.40 -6.95
N PHE A 122 8.91 8.61 -5.68
CA PHE A 122 7.57 8.59 -5.09
C PHE A 122 7.43 9.71 -4.06
N ARG A 123 6.20 9.98 -3.61
CA ARG A 123 5.91 10.89 -2.48
C ARG A 123 4.80 10.31 -1.63
N VAL A 124 4.97 10.43 -0.32
CA VAL A 124 3.89 10.24 0.65
C VAL A 124 3.63 11.60 1.29
N LEU A 125 2.42 12.08 1.14
CA LEU A 125 1.98 13.39 1.68
C LEU A 125 0.89 13.16 2.72
N TYR A 126 0.97 13.89 3.82
CA TYR A 126 -0.07 13.92 4.82
C TYR A 126 -0.51 15.36 5.07
N HIS A 127 -1.77 15.63 4.81
CA HIS A 127 -2.42 16.91 5.07
C HIS A 127 -3.27 16.76 6.32
N GLU A 128 -2.76 17.19 7.46
CA GLU A 128 -3.48 17.12 8.75
C GLU A 128 -4.76 17.97 8.72
N THR A 129 -4.67 19.14 8.10
CA THR A 129 -5.80 20.05 7.86
C THR A 129 -6.08 20.13 6.37
N VAL A 130 -7.36 20.17 6.03
CA VAL A 130 -7.84 20.21 4.65
C VAL A 130 -8.56 21.54 4.42
N ASP A 131 -8.12 22.30 3.43
CA ASP A 131 -8.81 23.51 3.00
C ASP A 131 -10.02 23.13 2.13
N SER A 132 -11.21 23.32 2.68
CA SER A 132 -12.47 23.00 2.00
C SER A 132 -12.82 23.93 0.85
N THR A 133 -12.05 24.99 0.63
CA THR A 133 -12.24 25.92 -0.50
C THR A 133 -11.58 25.44 -1.78
N VAL A 134 -10.65 24.47 -1.71
CA VAL A 134 -10.00 23.86 -2.88
C VAL A 134 -11.02 23.09 -3.72
N THR A 135 -10.98 23.31 -5.01
CA THR A 135 -11.85 22.63 -5.99
C THR A 135 -11.05 21.73 -6.93
N ALA A 136 -11.73 20.77 -7.56
CA ALA A 136 -11.08 19.84 -8.50
C ALA A 136 -10.60 20.53 -9.79
N GLU A 137 -11.16 21.68 -10.15
CA GLU A 137 -10.79 22.46 -11.31
C GLU A 137 -9.48 23.24 -11.12
N GLU A 138 -9.02 23.40 -9.88
CA GLU A 138 -7.79 24.12 -9.53
C GLU A 138 -6.56 23.22 -9.52
N VAL A 139 -6.74 21.90 -9.56
CA VAL A 139 -5.71 20.88 -9.52
C VAL A 139 -5.49 20.27 -10.90
#